data_c08fa5f2196642a739c718379eeb0b8f
#
_entry.id   c08fa5f2196642a739c718379eeb0b8f
#
_cell.length_a   1.000
_cell.length_b   1.000
_cell.length_c   1.000
_cell.angle_alpha   90.00
_cell.angle_beta   90.00
_cell.angle_gamma   90.00
#
_symmetry.space_group_name_H-M   'P 1'
#
loop_
_entity.id
_entity.type
_entity.pdbx_description
1 polymer ?
#
loop_
_entity_poly.entity_id
_entity_poly.type
_entity_poly.pdbx_seq_one_letter_code
_entity_poly.pdbx_strand_id
1 'polypeptide(L)'
;MKKILYAIFAVLAIEMNVQAKPTTTMNKTEEKTEIATVGGGCFWCMEAVFERLPGVISVKSGFSGGHTENPSYREVCTGTTGHAEVIQITFDPVKISYNKILDVFWQAHDPTTLNRQGADEGTQYRSIILYHGEKQKLEAEKSKLQAQGHHKSPIVTEIVPFEKFYPAEDYHQGYYDANSQQPYCQLVITPKLQKL
;
A
#
# COMPACT_ATOMS: atom_id res chain seq x y z
N MET A 1 -1.74 65.87 75.77
CA MET A 1 -0.93 64.62 75.59
C MET A 1 -1.80 63.60 74.86
N LYS A 2 -1.59 63.45 73.57
CA LYS A 2 -2.40 62.57 72.72
C LYS A 2 -1.65 61.24 72.55
N LYS A 3 -2.28 60.15 73.01
CA LYS A 3 -1.78 58.78 72.77
C LYS A 3 -2.26 58.29 71.39
N ILE A 4 -1.32 57.98 70.52
CA ILE A 4 -1.58 57.41 69.22
C ILE A 4 -1.53 55.87 69.37
N LEU A 5 -2.65 55.21 69.00
CA LEU A 5 -2.81 53.77 69.03
C LEU A 5 -2.46 53.23 67.61
N TYR A 6 -1.42 52.42 67.49
CA TYR A 6 -1.08 51.76 66.27
C TYR A 6 -1.84 50.39 66.16
N ALA A 7 -2.70 50.30 65.22
CA ALA A 7 -3.35 49.03 64.90
C ALA A 7 -2.46 48.25 63.87
N ILE A 8 -1.99 47.07 64.25
CA ILE A 8 -1.21 46.18 63.43
C ILE A 8 -2.23 45.29 62.63
N PHE A 9 -2.32 45.48 61.31
CA PHE A 9 -3.04 44.58 60.44
C PHE A 9 -2.12 43.43 60.07
N ALA A 10 -2.45 42.22 60.54
CA ALA A 10 -1.83 40.97 60.07
C ALA A 10 -2.51 40.54 58.79
N VAL A 11 -1.76 40.59 57.67
CA VAL A 11 -2.22 40.05 56.41
C VAL A 11 -1.87 38.57 56.39
N LEU A 12 -2.89 37.71 56.44
CA LEU A 12 -2.75 36.26 56.21
C LEU A 12 -2.59 36.02 54.71
N ALA A 13 -1.40 35.67 54.28
CA ALA A 13 -1.16 35.15 52.92
C ALA A 13 -1.60 33.69 52.87
N ILE A 14 -2.69 33.42 52.17
CA ILE A 14 -3.09 32.06 51.81
C ILE A 14 -2.29 31.64 50.58
N GLU A 15 -1.26 30.81 50.77
CA GLU A 15 -0.56 30.17 49.68
C GLU A 15 -1.48 29.07 49.07
N MET A 16 -2.06 29.35 47.91
CA MET A 16 -2.75 28.33 47.10
C MET A 16 -1.68 27.44 46.43
N ASN A 17 -1.49 26.25 46.99
CA ASN A 17 -0.66 25.20 46.43
C ASN A 17 -1.37 24.61 45.21
N VAL A 18 -1.10 25.15 44.01
CA VAL A 18 -1.60 24.60 42.73
C VAL A 18 -0.74 23.39 42.37
N GLN A 19 -1.21 22.23 42.77
CA GLN A 19 -0.64 20.94 42.36
C GLN A 19 -0.92 20.72 40.89
N ALA A 20 0.06 20.98 40.02
CA ALA A 20 0.00 20.67 38.62
C ALA A 20 -0.12 19.13 38.42
N LYS A 21 -1.23 18.66 37.88
CA LYS A 21 -1.38 17.26 37.45
C LYS A 21 -0.33 16.97 36.40
N PRO A 22 0.38 15.82 36.47
CA PRO A 22 1.27 15.43 35.40
C PRO A 22 0.45 15.20 34.11
N THR A 23 0.70 16.04 33.12
CA THR A 23 0.19 15.84 31.75
C THR A 23 0.96 14.66 31.18
N THR A 24 0.36 13.49 31.20
CA THR A 24 0.88 12.32 30.49
C THR A 24 0.80 12.63 29.00
N THR A 25 1.88 13.11 28.43
CA THR A 25 2.04 13.23 26.99
C THR A 25 2.12 11.78 26.47
N MET A 26 1.00 11.25 25.98
CA MET A 26 1.04 10.02 25.19
C MET A 26 1.88 10.33 23.95
N ASN A 27 3.12 9.88 23.95
CA ASN A 27 3.91 9.77 22.73
C ASN A 27 3.10 8.88 21.77
N LYS A 28 2.39 9.48 20.83
CA LYS A 28 1.84 8.81 19.68
C LYS A 28 3.06 8.39 18.86
N THR A 29 3.50 7.15 19.06
CA THR A 29 4.48 6.50 18.18
C THR A 29 3.90 6.63 16.77
N GLU A 30 4.50 7.43 15.90
CA GLU A 30 4.12 7.46 14.51
C GLU A 30 4.29 6.03 14.00
N GLU A 31 3.18 5.38 13.67
CA GLU A 31 3.20 4.06 13.06
C GLU A 31 3.96 4.20 11.73
N LYS A 32 5.19 3.70 11.71
CA LYS A 32 6.04 3.75 10.52
C LYS A 32 5.42 2.83 9.47
N THR A 33 4.76 3.41 8.48
CA THR A 33 4.21 2.67 7.34
C THR A 33 5.23 2.60 6.21
N GLU A 34 5.19 1.53 5.43
CA GLU A 34 5.95 1.37 4.20
C GLU A 34 5.00 1.22 3.00
N ILE A 35 5.52 1.45 1.80
CA ILE A 35 4.76 1.36 0.54
C ILE A 35 5.42 0.30 -0.34
N ALA A 36 4.59 -0.55 -0.98
CA ALA A 36 4.97 -1.44 -2.06
C ALA A 36 4.11 -1.13 -3.29
N THR A 37 4.69 -1.19 -4.49
CA THR A 37 3.96 -0.99 -5.75
C THR A 37 4.25 -2.15 -6.69
N VAL A 38 3.20 -2.90 -7.07
CA VAL A 38 3.30 -4.11 -7.90
C VAL A 38 2.16 -4.22 -8.90
N GLY A 39 2.43 -4.84 -10.05
CA GLY A 39 1.44 -5.17 -11.08
C GLY A 39 1.58 -6.62 -11.51
N GLY A 40 0.47 -7.32 -11.67
CA GLY A 40 0.42 -8.74 -12.04
C GLY A 40 -0.90 -9.12 -12.69
N GLY A 41 -1.22 -8.49 -13.83
CA GLY A 41 -2.51 -8.56 -14.50
C GLY A 41 -3.49 -7.50 -14.03
N CYS A 42 -4.78 -7.76 -14.13
CA CYS A 42 -5.84 -6.83 -13.75
C CYS A 42 -5.71 -6.40 -12.28
N PHE A 43 -5.66 -5.09 -12.05
CA PHE A 43 -5.51 -4.50 -10.71
C PHE A 43 -6.69 -4.82 -9.76
N TRP A 44 -7.91 -5.06 -10.26
CA TRP A 44 -9.03 -5.51 -9.42
C TRP A 44 -8.74 -6.84 -8.73
N CYS A 45 -8.07 -7.76 -9.47
CA CYS A 45 -7.64 -9.04 -8.92
C CYS A 45 -6.59 -8.86 -7.82
N MET A 46 -5.61 -8.02 -8.09
CA MET A 46 -4.50 -7.76 -7.17
C MET A 46 -5.01 -7.02 -5.92
N GLU A 47 -5.81 -5.96 -6.09
CA GLU A 47 -6.42 -5.22 -4.99
C GLU A 47 -7.18 -6.16 -4.05
N ALA A 48 -8.11 -6.96 -4.59
CA ALA A 48 -8.91 -7.90 -3.81
C ALA A 48 -8.08 -8.89 -2.97
N VAL A 49 -6.92 -9.33 -3.49
CA VAL A 49 -6.00 -10.22 -2.77
C VAL A 49 -5.31 -9.46 -1.64
N PHE A 50 -4.71 -8.31 -1.95
CA PHE A 50 -3.80 -7.64 -1.01
C PHE A 50 -4.53 -6.88 0.10
N GLU A 51 -5.74 -6.39 -0.13
CA GLU A 51 -6.57 -5.78 0.92
C GLU A 51 -6.91 -6.73 2.07
N ARG A 52 -6.90 -8.04 1.81
CA ARG A 52 -7.24 -9.08 2.79
C ARG A 52 -6.06 -9.54 3.63
N LEU A 53 -4.86 -9.02 3.38
CA LEU A 53 -3.67 -9.43 4.12
C LEU A 53 -3.58 -8.72 5.48
N PRO A 54 -3.42 -9.45 6.58
CA PRO A 54 -3.18 -8.85 7.89
C PRO A 54 -1.90 -8.01 7.87
N GLY A 55 -2.02 -6.75 8.28
CA GLY A 55 -0.90 -5.78 8.27
C GLY A 55 -0.91 -4.84 7.06
N VAL A 56 -1.69 -5.11 6.04
CA VAL A 56 -2.00 -4.13 4.97
C VAL A 56 -2.99 -3.12 5.52
N ILE A 57 -2.70 -1.84 5.33
CA ILE A 57 -3.49 -0.71 5.82
C ILE A 57 -4.44 -0.22 4.72
N SER A 58 -3.94 -0.11 3.49
CA SER A 58 -4.73 0.26 2.33
C SER A 58 -4.08 -0.22 1.04
N VAL A 59 -4.90 -0.45 0.04
CA VAL A 59 -4.48 -0.74 -1.34
C VAL A 59 -5.16 0.27 -2.25
N LYS A 60 -4.45 0.76 -3.25
CA LYS A 60 -5.00 1.64 -4.29
C LYS A 60 -4.66 1.11 -5.66
N SER A 61 -5.67 0.92 -6.48
CA SER A 61 -5.52 0.60 -7.90
C SER A 61 -5.11 1.82 -8.71
N GLY A 62 -4.19 1.65 -9.67
CA GLY A 62 -3.71 2.74 -10.50
C GLY A 62 -2.73 2.32 -11.58
N PHE A 63 -1.95 3.28 -12.07
CA PHE A 63 -1.05 3.13 -13.20
C PHE A 63 0.35 3.62 -12.85
N SER A 64 1.38 2.90 -13.33
CA SER A 64 2.78 3.29 -13.11
C SER A 64 3.70 2.66 -14.16
N GLY A 65 4.95 3.14 -14.25
CA GLY A 65 5.99 2.60 -15.14
C GLY A 65 5.86 2.98 -16.60
N GLY A 66 4.98 3.92 -16.93
CA GLY A 66 4.80 4.47 -18.28
C GLY A 66 5.27 5.93 -18.39
N HIS A 67 4.99 6.55 -19.53
CA HIS A 67 5.46 7.90 -19.88
C HIS A 67 4.34 8.94 -20.01
N THR A 68 3.08 8.52 -20.12
CA THR A 68 1.94 9.44 -20.23
C THR A 68 1.60 10.02 -18.85
N GLU A 69 1.49 11.35 -18.75
CA GLU A 69 1.09 11.99 -17.51
C GLU A 69 -0.45 11.96 -17.34
N ASN A 70 -0.88 11.67 -16.10
CA ASN A 70 -2.29 11.59 -15.69
C ASN A 70 -3.15 10.78 -16.67
N PRO A 71 -2.77 9.54 -17.01
CA PRO A 71 -3.51 8.75 -17.97
C PRO A 71 -4.86 8.34 -17.40
N SER A 72 -5.90 8.36 -18.24
CA SER A 72 -7.17 7.72 -17.94
C SER A 72 -7.07 6.21 -18.17
N TYR A 73 -7.97 5.43 -17.55
CA TYR A 73 -8.09 3.98 -17.79
C TYR A 73 -8.21 3.66 -19.29
N ARG A 74 -9.02 4.44 -20.01
CA ARG A 74 -9.22 4.23 -21.44
C ARG A 74 -7.92 4.38 -22.25
N GLU A 75 -7.09 5.34 -21.91
CA GLU A 75 -5.78 5.53 -22.57
C GLU A 75 -4.83 4.38 -22.25
N VAL A 76 -4.77 3.94 -20.98
CA VAL A 76 -3.94 2.79 -20.59
C VAL A 76 -4.36 1.53 -21.36
N CYS A 77 -5.66 1.28 -21.53
CA CYS A 77 -6.16 0.15 -22.29
C CYS A 77 -5.77 0.16 -23.78
N THR A 78 -5.33 1.30 -24.35
CA THR A 78 -4.80 1.32 -25.72
C THR A 78 -3.41 0.68 -25.82
N GLY A 79 -2.71 0.47 -24.69
CA GLY A 79 -1.33 -0.01 -24.64
C GLY A 79 -0.27 1.01 -25.07
N THR A 80 -0.65 2.26 -25.39
CA THR A 80 0.29 3.28 -25.89
C THR A 80 0.89 4.17 -24.81
N THR A 81 0.36 4.16 -23.60
CA THR A 81 0.84 5.00 -22.48
C THR A 81 2.13 4.48 -21.84
N GLY A 82 2.49 3.21 -22.09
CA GLY A 82 3.58 2.52 -21.43
C GLY A 82 3.30 2.12 -19.97
N HIS A 83 2.19 2.54 -19.39
CA HIS A 83 1.83 2.18 -18.02
C HIS A 83 1.39 0.72 -17.88
N ALA A 84 1.71 0.14 -16.71
CA ALA A 84 1.08 -1.08 -16.22
C ALA A 84 -0.07 -0.73 -15.28
N GLU A 85 -1.10 -1.58 -15.23
CA GLU A 85 -2.03 -1.65 -14.11
C GLU A 85 -1.28 -2.15 -12.88
N VAL A 86 -1.28 -1.36 -11.83
CA VAL A 86 -0.57 -1.67 -10.59
C VAL A 86 -1.45 -1.39 -9.39
N ILE A 87 -1.09 -1.98 -8.28
CA ILE A 87 -1.60 -1.59 -6.96
C ILE A 87 -0.48 -0.94 -6.14
N GLN A 88 -0.82 0.09 -5.40
CA GLN A 88 0.03 0.68 -4.37
C GLN A 88 -0.49 0.26 -2.99
N ILE A 89 0.34 -0.46 -2.25
CA ILE A 89 0.04 -1.09 -0.97
C ILE A 89 0.71 -0.30 0.14
N THR A 90 -0.07 0.29 1.05
CA THR A 90 0.44 0.84 2.30
C THR A 90 0.32 -0.22 3.38
N PHE A 91 1.41 -0.52 4.08
CA PHE A 91 1.44 -1.59 5.08
C PHE A 91 2.22 -1.22 6.34
N ASP A 92 1.91 -1.91 7.44
CA ASP A 92 2.63 -1.84 8.71
C ASP A 92 3.78 -2.87 8.67
N PRO A 93 5.06 -2.43 8.58
CA PRO A 93 6.20 -3.34 8.45
C PRO A 93 6.46 -4.18 9.71
N VAL A 94 5.81 -3.87 10.83
CA VAL A 94 5.86 -4.70 12.05
C VAL A 94 4.93 -5.89 11.95
N LYS A 95 3.79 -5.76 11.23
CA LYS A 95 2.79 -6.80 11.07
C LYS A 95 3.01 -7.67 9.83
N ILE A 96 3.46 -7.05 8.73
CA ILE A 96 3.74 -7.76 7.47
C ILE A 96 5.02 -7.20 6.85
N SER A 97 5.95 -8.07 6.46
CA SER A 97 7.19 -7.65 5.79
C SER A 97 6.99 -7.46 4.29
N TYR A 98 7.85 -6.66 3.67
CA TYR A 98 7.89 -6.53 2.21
C TYR A 98 8.12 -7.88 1.51
N ASN A 99 8.98 -8.75 2.06
CA ASN A 99 9.19 -10.10 1.54
C ASN A 99 7.89 -10.92 1.56
N LYS A 100 7.06 -10.81 2.61
CA LYS A 100 5.77 -11.50 2.65
C LYS A 100 4.79 -10.99 1.60
N ILE A 101 4.81 -9.67 1.31
CA ILE A 101 4.06 -9.08 0.19
C ILE A 101 4.52 -9.69 -1.13
N LEU A 102 5.83 -9.83 -1.34
CA LEU A 102 6.39 -10.47 -2.54
C LEU A 102 6.02 -11.95 -2.65
N ASP A 103 6.01 -12.70 -1.53
CA ASP A 103 5.58 -14.10 -1.53
C ASP A 103 4.13 -14.26 -2.03
N VAL A 104 3.24 -13.37 -1.58
CA VAL A 104 1.84 -13.35 -2.06
C VAL A 104 1.78 -12.91 -3.51
N PHE A 105 2.60 -11.93 -3.93
CA PHE A 105 2.67 -11.48 -5.31
C PHE A 105 2.97 -12.63 -6.28
N TRP A 106 3.97 -13.47 -5.99
CA TRP A 106 4.32 -14.62 -6.82
C TRP A 106 3.20 -15.68 -6.90
N GLN A 107 2.36 -15.79 -5.87
CA GLN A 107 1.24 -16.73 -5.83
C GLN A 107 -0.03 -16.18 -6.48
N ALA A 108 -0.19 -14.84 -6.47
CA ALA A 108 -1.40 -14.18 -6.95
C ALA A 108 -1.52 -14.15 -8.48
N HIS A 109 -0.43 -14.38 -9.23
CA HIS A 109 -0.43 -14.34 -10.70
C HIS A 109 0.58 -15.32 -11.29
N ASP A 110 0.56 -15.50 -12.62
CA ASP A 110 1.61 -16.22 -13.34
C ASP A 110 2.69 -15.23 -13.81
N PRO A 111 3.87 -15.21 -13.19
CA PRO A 111 4.94 -14.27 -13.52
C PRO A 111 5.74 -14.68 -14.77
N THR A 112 5.36 -15.76 -15.47
CA THR A 112 6.09 -16.29 -16.63
C THR A 112 5.47 -15.89 -17.97
N THR A 113 4.32 -15.21 -17.96
CA THR A 113 3.62 -14.80 -19.18
C THR A 113 3.89 -13.32 -19.50
N LEU A 114 4.57 -13.08 -20.63
CA LEU A 114 4.91 -11.73 -21.05
C LEU A 114 3.66 -10.96 -21.51
N ASN A 115 3.45 -9.76 -20.93
CA ASN A 115 2.33 -8.87 -21.28
C ASN A 115 0.96 -9.55 -21.26
N ARG A 116 0.77 -10.50 -20.36
CA ARG A 116 -0.45 -11.29 -20.30
C ARG A 116 -0.67 -11.88 -18.91
N GLN A 117 -1.93 -11.95 -18.49
CA GLN A 117 -2.34 -12.68 -17.30
C GLN A 117 -3.69 -13.37 -17.55
N GLY A 118 -3.66 -14.69 -17.77
CA GLY A 118 -4.86 -15.45 -18.14
C GLY A 118 -5.44 -14.98 -19.49
N ALA A 119 -6.67 -14.46 -19.48
CA ALA A 119 -7.35 -13.92 -20.65
C ALA A 119 -7.01 -12.46 -20.93
N ASP A 120 -6.43 -11.75 -19.97
CA ASP A 120 -6.08 -10.33 -20.11
C ASP A 120 -4.75 -10.21 -20.87
N GLU A 121 -4.78 -9.62 -22.08
CA GLU A 121 -3.63 -9.43 -22.96
C GLU A 121 -3.35 -7.93 -23.17
N GLY A 122 -2.07 -7.56 -23.09
CA GLY A 122 -1.58 -6.20 -23.29
C GLY A 122 -0.46 -5.82 -22.31
N THR A 123 0.33 -4.83 -22.69
CA THR A 123 1.47 -4.35 -21.89
C THR A 123 1.03 -3.83 -20.51
N GLN A 124 -0.21 -3.36 -20.39
CA GLN A 124 -0.79 -2.90 -19.12
C GLN A 124 -0.96 -4.04 -18.11
N TYR A 125 -1.03 -5.28 -18.53
CA TYR A 125 -1.18 -6.46 -17.65
C TYR A 125 0.13 -7.19 -17.36
N ARG A 126 1.28 -6.56 -17.68
CA ARG A 126 2.58 -7.15 -17.42
C ARG A 126 2.89 -7.32 -15.95
N SER A 127 3.70 -8.30 -15.63
CA SER A 127 4.23 -8.51 -14.29
C SER A 127 5.35 -7.50 -14.01
N ILE A 128 5.21 -6.70 -12.94
CA ILE A 128 6.13 -5.63 -12.61
C ILE A 128 6.20 -5.37 -11.11
N ILE A 129 7.38 -5.09 -10.60
CA ILE A 129 7.67 -4.59 -9.25
C ILE A 129 8.34 -3.23 -9.40
N LEU A 130 7.75 -2.18 -8.82
CA LEU A 130 8.31 -0.83 -8.79
C LEU A 130 8.86 -0.55 -7.38
N TYR A 131 10.17 -0.61 -7.21
CA TYR A 131 10.82 -0.52 -5.91
C TYR A 131 10.99 0.92 -5.42
N HIS A 132 10.74 1.15 -4.11
CA HIS A 132 10.88 2.42 -3.41
C HIS A 132 12.22 2.52 -2.67
N GLY A 133 13.32 2.33 -3.39
CA GLY A 133 14.67 2.42 -2.85
C GLY A 133 15.46 1.11 -2.88
N GLU A 134 16.77 1.20 -2.61
CA GLU A 134 17.72 0.11 -2.84
C GLU A 134 17.41 -1.15 -2.02
N LYS A 135 16.93 -0.99 -0.78
CA LYS A 135 16.53 -2.12 0.06
C LYS A 135 15.46 -2.97 -0.62
N GLN A 136 14.37 -2.34 -1.10
CA GLN A 136 13.30 -3.08 -1.79
C GLN A 136 13.78 -3.70 -3.10
N LYS A 137 14.66 -3.03 -3.84
CA LYS A 137 15.25 -3.59 -5.05
C LYS A 137 15.98 -4.91 -4.76
N LEU A 138 16.90 -4.91 -3.79
CA LEU A 138 17.66 -6.10 -3.41
C LEU A 138 16.74 -7.23 -2.91
N GLU A 139 15.72 -6.90 -2.13
CA GLU A 139 14.72 -7.87 -1.66
C GLU A 139 13.89 -8.43 -2.81
N ALA A 140 13.47 -7.60 -3.78
CA ALA A 140 12.71 -8.03 -4.96
C ALA A 140 13.54 -8.93 -5.88
N GLU A 141 14.79 -8.57 -6.16
CA GLU A 141 15.70 -9.38 -6.97
C GLU A 141 15.96 -10.75 -6.33
N LYS A 142 16.23 -10.79 -5.03
CA LYS A 142 16.40 -12.04 -4.27
C LYS A 142 15.13 -12.89 -4.28
N SER A 143 13.97 -12.27 -4.05
CA SER A 143 12.67 -12.95 -4.05
C SER A 143 12.34 -13.54 -5.42
N LYS A 144 12.63 -12.81 -6.53
CA LYS A 144 12.47 -13.31 -7.89
C LYS A 144 13.32 -14.56 -8.14
N LEU A 145 14.57 -14.57 -7.70
CA LEU A 145 15.44 -15.75 -7.83
C LEU A 145 14.91 -16.96 -7.06
N GLN A 146 14.35 -16.74 -5.87
CA GLN A 146 13.73 -17.80 -5.09
C GLN A 146 12.45 -18.33 -5.75
N ALA A 147 11.59 -17.42 -6.22
CA ALA A 147 10.36 -17.76 -6.92
C ALA A 147 10.62 -18.55 -8.21
N GLN A 148 11.71 -18.27 -8.93
CA GLN A 148 12.07 -18.99 -10.15
C GLN A 148 12.16 -20.51 -9.93
N GLY A 149 12.54 -20.96 -8.74
CA GLY A 149 12.60 -22.39 -8.42
C GLY A 149 11.22 -23.10 -8.44
N HIS A 150 10.14 -22.36 -8.37
CA HIS A 150 8.77 -22.88 -8.42
C HIS A 150 8.12 -22.83 -9.82
N HIS A 151 8.80 -22.24 -10.80
CA HIS A 151 8.30 -22.07 -12.17
C HIS A 151 9.20 -22.80 -13.19
N LYS A 152 8.56 -23.51 -14.12
CA LYS A 152 9.28 -24.20 -15.23
C LYS A 152 9.78 -23.24 -16.30
N SER A 153 9.04 -22.16 -16.54
CA SER A 153 9.38 -21.12 -17.50
C SER A 153 10.09 -19.94 -16.79
N PRO A 154 10.91 -19.16 -17.49
CA PRO A 154 11.55 -18.00 -16.92
C PRO A 154 10.53 -16.97 -16.39
N ILE A 155 10.78 -16.42 -15.21
CA ILE A 155 10.01 -15.29 -14.68
C ILE A 155 10.36 -14.03 -15.48
N VAL A 156 9.35 -13.41 -16.10
CA VAL A 156 9.48 -12.21 -16.95
C VAL A 156 9.19 -10.90 -16.19
N THR A 157 8.93 -10.97 -14.88
CA THR A 157 8.63 -9.81 -14.05
C THR A 157 9.72 -8.74 -14.16
N GLU A 158 9.33 -7.52 -14.49
CA GLU A 158 10.19 -6.35 -14.45
C GLU A 158 10.45 -5.91 -13.00
N ILE A 159 11.67 -5.49 -12.66
CA ILE A 159 12.01 -4.85 -11.38
C ILE A 159 12.64 -3.53 -11.72
N VAL A 160 11.90 -2.44 -11.54
CA VAL A 160 12.27 -1.10 -11.98
C VAL A 160 12.07 -0.07 -10.86
N PRO A 161 12.75 1.08 -10.90
CA PRO A 161 12.53 2.11 -9.89
C PRO A 161 11.10 2.66 -9.96
N PHE A 162 10.54 2.96 -8.80
CA PHE A 162 9.29 3.70 -8.71
C PHE A 162 9.55 5.18 -9.03
N GLU A 163 8.80 5.73 -9.97
CA GLU A 163 8.86 7.16 -10.32
C GLU A 163 7.57 7.88 -9.92
N LYS A 164 6.43 7.44 -10.44
CA LYS A 164 5.16 8.10 -10.22
C LYS A 164 4.00 7.10 -10.26
N PHE A 165 3.01 7.32 -9.41
CA PHE A 165 1.76 6.57 -9.37
C PHE A 165 0.61 7.49 -9.75
N TYR A 166 -0.24 7.04 -10.65
CA TYR A 166 -1.47 7.71 -11.03
C TYR A 166 -2.65 6.85 -10.56
N PRO A 167 -3.43 7.30 -9.57
CA PRO A 167 -4.60 6.56 -9.12
C PRO A 167 -5.58 6.34 -10.29
N ALA A 168 -6.12 5.13 -10.41
CA ALA A 168 -7.24 4.89 -11.29
C ALA A 168 -8.50 5.58 -10.74
N GLU A 169 -9.48 5.80 -11.62
CA GLU A 169 -10.72 6.46 -11.30
C GLU A 169 -11.46 5.75 -10.16
N ASP A 170 -12.25 6.48 -9.37
CA ASP A 170 -12.88 6.00 -8.13
C ASP A 170 -13.71 4.71 -8.31
N TYR A 171 -14.33 4.52 -9.47
CA TYR A 171 -15.12 3.32 -9.76
C TYR A 171 -14.28 2.04 -9.91
N HIS A 172 -12.95 2.15 -9.96
CA HIS A 172 -12.03 1.02 -9.95
C HIS A 172 -11.59 0.62 -8.53
N GLN A 173 -11.69 1.52 -7.56
CA GLN A 173 -11.26 1.26 -6.19
C GLN A 173 -12.26 0.35 -5.47
N GLY A 174 -11.77 -0.68 -4.76
CA GLY A 174 -12.64 -1.65 -4.08
C GLY A 174 -13.60 -2.38 -5.01
N TYR A 175 -13.22 -2.54 -6.29
CA TYR A 175 -14.14 -3.04 -7.32
C TYR A 175 -14.73 -4.40 -6.99
N TYR A 176 -13.94 -5.33 -6.47
CA TYR A 176 -14.43 -6.67 -6.14
C TYR A 176 -15.50 -6.64 -5.05
N ASP A 177 -15.31 -5.87 -4.00
CA ASP A 177 -16.26 -5.83 -2.88
C ASP A 177 -17.57 -5.16 -3.29
N ALA A 178 -17.52 -4.16 -4.17
CA ALA A 178 -18.71 -3.51 -4.71
C ALA A 178 -19.42 -4.34 -5.80
N ASN A 179 -18.72 -5.25 -6.49
CA ASN A 179 -19.17 -5.91 -7.71
C ASN A 179 -18.98 -7.44 -7.70
N SER A 180 -18.93 -8.09 -6.53
CA SER A 180 -18.59 -9.52 -6.40
C SER A 180 -19.50 -10.47 -7.20
N GLN A 181 -20.73 -10.03 -7.57
CA GLN A 181 -21.67 -10.79 -8.36
C GLN A 181 -21.47 -10.66 -9.88
N GLN A 182 -20.58 -9.77 -10.33
CA GLN A 182 -20.30 -9.65 -11.76
C GLN A 182 -19.57 -10.89 -12.30
N PRO A 183 -19.82 -11.28 -13.55
CA PRO A 183 -19.24 -12.50 -14.12
C PRO A 183 -17.71 -12.57 -14.01
N TYR A 184 -17.00 -11.47 -14.27
CA TYR A 184 -15.55 -11.41 -14.14
C TYR A 184 -15.09 -11.67 -12.70
N CYS A 185 -15.76 -11.06 -11.72
CA CYS A 185 -15.45 -11.28 -10.30
C CYS A 185 -15.64 -12.76 -9.92
N GLN A 186 -16.74 -13.38 -10.35
CA GLN A 186 -17.03 -14.77 -10.03
C GLN A 186 -16.11 -15.76 -10.72
N LEU A 187 -15.78 -15.52 -11.98
CA LEU A 187 -15.01 -16.47 -12.79
C LEU A 187 -13.49 -16.31 -12.62
N VAL A 188 -13.02 -15.10 -12.28
CA VAL A 188 -11.58 -14.79 -12.25
C VAL A 188 -11.09 -14.48 -10.84
N ILE A 189 -11.76 -13.54 -10.11
CA ILE A 189 -11.26 -13.05 -8.82
C ILE A 189 -11.58 -14.02 -7.68
N THR A 190 -12.83 -14.47 -7.58
CA THR A 190 -13.26 -15.36 -6.48
C THR A 190 -12.44 -16.66 -6.41
N PRO A 191 -12.18 -17.39 -7.52
CA PRO A 191 -11.32 -18.58 -7.49
C PRO A 191 -9.88 -18.29 -7.08
N LYS A 192 -9.38 -17.09 -7.38
CA LYS A 192 -8.03 -16.64 -6.96
C LYS A 192 -7.98 -16.43 -5.45
N LEU A 193 -8.98 -15.77 -4.87
CA LEU A 193 -9.08 -15.56 -3.41
C LEU A 193 -9.23 -16.85 -2.63
N GLN A 194 -9.83 -17.89 -3.21
CA GLN A 194 -9.98 -19.20 -2.58
C GLN A 194 -8.69 -20.04 -2.56
N LYS A 195 -7.69 -19.69 -3.35
CA LYS A 195 -6.41 -20.43 -3.47
C LYS A 195 -5.31 -19.84 -2.57
N LEU A 196 -5.49 -18.63 -2.08
CA LEU A 196 -4.54 -17.89 -1.25
C LEU A 196 -4.92 -17.94 0.23
#